data_d955ed0d6c69585fc9e0e7785bbfa10b
#
_entry.id   d955ed0d6c69585fc9e0e7785bbfa10b
#
_cell.length_a   1.000
_cell.length_b   1.000
_cell.length_c   1.000
_cell.angle_alpha   90.00
_cell.angle_beta   90.00
_cell.angle_gamma   90.00
#
_symmetry.space_group_name_H-M   'P 1'
#
loop_
_entity.id
_entity.type
_entity.pdbx_description
1 polymer ?
#
loop_
_entity_poly.entity_id
_entity_poly.type
_entity_poly.pdbx_seq_one_letter_code
_entity_poly.pdbx_strand_id
1 'polypeptide(L)'
;MPDAGDPKTDLATATRYLLQVLTSEHPGHTIEVRVPPFGAVQIGEGLTHRRGTPPNVIEMDAVTWIAVATGQITWSQARSSPHVHVSGTRADLSAYLPLREW
;
A
#
# COMPACT_ATOMS: atom_id res chain seq x y z
N MET A 1 18.80 -15.73 -10.40
CA MET A 1 17.49 -16.12 -9.90
C MET A 1 17.47 -16.08 -8.39
N PRO A 2 16.59 -15.28 -7.82
CA PRO A 2 16.53 -15.31 -6.37
C PRO A 2 16.16 -16.71 -5.90
N ASP A 3 16.71 -17.04 -4.77
CA ASP A 3 16.42 -18.31 -4.17
C ASP A 3 14.96 -18.33 -3.72
N ALA A 4 14.16 -19.12 -4.37
CA ALA A 4 12.74 -19.21 -4.06
C ALA A 4 12.47 -19.73 -2.64
N GLY A 5 13.52 -20.19 -1.97
CA GLY A 5 13.39 -20.67 -0.60
C GLY A 5 13.52 -19.60 0.48
N ASP A 6 13.79 -18.34 0.13
CA ASP A 6 13.93 -17.29 1.14
C ASP A 6 12.64 -16.49 1.28
N PRO A 7 11.79 -16.81 2.28
CA PRO A 7 10.51 -16.10 2.44
C PRO A 7 10.67 -14.60 2.70
N LYS A 8 11.76 -14.20 3.32
CA LYS A 8 12.02 -12.80 3.63
C LYS A 8 12.28 -11.99 2.37
N THR A 9 13.11 -12.53 1.48
CA THR A 9 13.43 -11.90 0.21
C THR A 9 12.20 -11.84 -0.68
N ASP A 10 11.45 -12.94 -0.74
CA ASP A 10 10.23 -13.01 -1.54
C ASP A 10 9.18 -12.03 -1.04
N LEU A 11 9.03 -11.92 0.26
CA LEU A 11 8.06 -10.99 0.87
C LEU A 11 8.45 -9.54 0.57
N ALA A 12 9.72 -9.20 0.71
CA ALA A 12 10.20 -7.85 0.42
C ALA A 12 10.01 -7.50 -1.06
N THR A 13 10.37 -8.43 -1.94
CA THR A 13 10.26 -8.23 -3.39
C THR A 13 8.81 -8.04 -3.79
N ALA A 14 7.92 -8.91 -3.33
CA ALA A 14 6.51 -8.83 -3.65
C ALA A 14 5.90 -7.51 -3.13
N THR A 15 6.25 -7.14 -1.90
CA THR A 15 5.76 -5.91 -1.30
C THR A 15 6.13 -4.69 -2.13
N ARG A 16 7.41 -4.58 -2.50
CA ARG A 16 7.90 -3.43 -3.27
C ARG A 16 7.34 -3.40 -4.68
N TYR A 17 7.23 -4.57 -5.30
CA TYR A 17 6.65 -4.67 -6.63
C TYR A 17 5.21 -4.16 -6.63
N LEU A 18 4.41 -4.62 -5.69
CA LEU A 18 3.01 -4.22 -5.62
C LEU A 18 2.84 -2.74 -5.24
N LEU A 19 3.72 -2.20 -4.41
CA LEU A 19 3.72 -0.76 -4.14
C LEU A 19 4.03 0.04 -5.41
N GLN A 20 4.94 -0.46 -6.23
CA GLN A 20 5.27 0.19 -7.50
C GLN A 20 4.09 0.16 -8.46
N VAL A 21 3.38 -0.97 -8.51
CA VAL A 21 2.17 -1.09 -9.33
C VAL A 21 1.11 -0.08 -8.86
N LEU A 22 0.92 0.02 -7.55
CA LEU A 22 -0.04 0.97 -6.97
C LEU A 22 0.28 2.39 -7.42
N THR A 23 1.55 2.79 -7.33
CA THR A 23 1.98 4.12 -7.74
C THR A 23 1.76 4.35 -9.24
N SER A 24 2.02 3.33 -10.05
CA SER A 24 1.84 3.42 -11.51
C SER A 24 0.37 3.56 -11.89
N GLU A 25 -0.51 2.83 -11.21
CA GLU A 25 -1.94 2.89 -11.49
C GLU A 25 -2.59 4.16 -10.96
N HIS A 26 -2.09 4.66 -9.85
CA HIS A 26 -2.72 5.78 -9.13
C HIS A 26 -1.69 6.81 -8.66
N PRO A 27 -1.01 7.49 -9.60
CA PRO A 27 0.02 8.46 -9.19
C PRO A 27 -0.57 9.62 -8.41
N GLY A 28 0.23 10.23 -7.58
CA GLY A 28 -0.17 11.39 -6.80
C GLY A 28 0.45 11.43 -5.43
N HIS A 29 -0.04 12.32 -4.59
CA HIS A 29 0.55 12.59 -3.29
C HIS A 29 -0.49 12.79 -2.19
N THR A 30 -1.68 12.25 -2.37
CA THR A 30 -2.78 12.44 -1.41
C THR A 30 -2.65 11.52 -0.21
N ILE A 31 -2.19 10.29 -0.44
CA ILE A 31 -2.10 9.26 0.59
C ILE A 31 -0.71 8.65 0.57
N GLU A 32 -0.11 8.49 1.74
CA GLU A 32 1.12 7.71 1.86
C GLU A 32 0.76 6.31 2.37
N VAL A 33 1.20 5.30 1.64
CA VAL A 33 1.02 3.89 2.01
C VAL A 33 2.37 3.35 2.46
N ARG A 34 2.45 2.93 3.72
CA ARG A 34 3.68 2.43 4.34
C ARG A 34 3.55 0.94 4.65
N VAL A 35 4.54 0.18 4.25
CA VAL A 35 4.60 -1.25 4.55
C VAL A 35 6.00 -1.55 5.12
N PRO A 36 6.24 -1.17 6.39
CA PRO A 36 7.56 -1.36 6.97
C PRO A 36 7.88 -2.83 7.15
N PRO A 37 9.14 -3.22 7.08
CA PRO A 37 10.30 -2.36 6.82
C PRO A 37 10.63 -2.21 5.32
N PHE A 38 9.73 -2.60 4.43
CA PHE A 38 10.07 -2.80 3.02
C PHE A 38 9.91 -1.57 2.14
N GLY A 39 9.01 -0.66 2.46
CA GLY A 39 8.88 0.53 1.65
C GLY A 39 7.65 1.36 1.95
N ALA A 40 7.56 2.49 1.24
CA ALA A 40 6.43 3.39 1.29
C ALA A 40 6.31 4.13 -0.03
N VAL A 41 5.07 4.45 -0.42
CA VAL A 41 4.81 5.22 -1.63
C VAL A 41 3.72 6.25 -1.36
N GLN A 42 3.67 7.28 -2.20
CA GLN A 42 2.57 8.24 -2.18
C GLN A 42 1.73 8.03 -3.42
N ILE A 43 0.43 8.11 -3.27
CA ILE A 43 -0.53 7.84 -4.34
C ILE A 43 -1.72 8.77 -4.28
N GLY A 44 -2.50 8.72 -5.35
CA GLY A 44 -3.79 9.36 -5.41
C GLY A 44 -3.74 10.80 -5.84
N GLU A 45 -4.55 11.14 -6.84
CA GLU A 45 -4.72 12.52 -7.25
C GLU A 45 -5.62 13.25 -6.26
N GLY A 46 -5.35 14.52 -6.08
CA GLY A 46 -6.12 15.33 -5.18
C GLY A 46 -5.62 16.75 -5.19
N LEU A 47 -6.05 17.48 -4.18
CA LEU A 47 -5.61 18.86 -4.03
C LEU A 47 -4.10 18.89 -3.82
N THR A 48 -3.47 19.93 -4.35
CA THR A 48 -2.06 20.16 -4.14
C THR A 48 -1.80 20.20 -2.63
N HIS A 49 -0.94 19.29 -2.16
CA HIS A 49 -0.61 19.30 -0.76
C HIS A 49 0.64 20.14 -0.51
N ARG A 50 0.81 20.49 0.74
CA ARG A 50 1.95 21.29 1.17
C ARG A 50 3.16 20.40 1.37
N ARG A 51 4.32 21.03 1.49
CA ARG A 51 5.54 20.32 1.81
C ARG A 51 5.41 19.58 3.13
N GLY A 52 6.13 18.47 3.21
CA GLY A 52 6.21 17.69 4.42
C GLY A 52 5.39 16.43 4.38
N THR A 53 4.94 16.00 5.54
CA THR A 53 4.22 14.75 5.68
C THR A 53 2.87 14.82 4.96
N PRO A 54 2.52 13.81 4.17
CA PRO A 54 1.18 13.73 3.59
C PRO A 54 0.12 13.78 4.69
N PRO A 55 -1.03 14.40 4.41
CA PRO A 55 -2.09 14.52 5.41
C PRO A 55 -2.77 13.19 5.72
N ASN A 56 -2.60 12.18 4.89
CA ASN A 56 -3.26 10.89 5.04
C ASN A 56 -2.21 9.80 4.96
N VAL A 57 -2.19 8.92 5.95
CA VAL A 57 -1.21 7.84 6.04
C VAL A 57 -1.91 6.54 6.35
N ILE A 58 -1.53 5.50 5.61
CA ILE A 58 -1.99 4.13 5.86
C ILE A 58 -0.76 3.28 6.04
N GLU A 59 -0.70 2.56 7.15
CA GLU A 59 0.41 1.66 7.43
C GLU A 59 -0.10 0.26 7.70
N MET A 60 0.55 -0.74 7.12
CA MET A 60 0.15 -2.13 7.32
C MET A 60 1.36 -3.05 7.15
N ASP A 61 1.23 -4.28 7.63
CA ASP A 61 2.27 -5.27 7.44
C ASP A 61 2.23 -5.82 6.01
N ALA A 62 3.32 -6.49 5.62
CA ALA A 62 3.49 -6.96 4.26
C ALA A 62 2.47 -8.04 3.87
N VAL A 63 2.14 -8.93 4.77
CA VAL A 63 1.18 -10.01 4.49
C VAL A 63 -0.19 -9.41 4.18
N THR A 64 -0.63 -8.47 5.00
CA THR A 64 -1.90 -7.78 4.79
C THR A 64 -1.88 -6.97 3.50
N TRP A 65 -0.77 -6.28 3.23
CA TRP A 65 -0.61 -5.51 2.00
C TRP A 65 -0.77 -6.38 0.77
N ILE A 66 -0.05 -7.52 0.72
CA ILE A 66 -0.12 -8.42 -0.42
C ILE A 66 -1.55 -8.95 -0.60
N ALA A 67 -2.19 -9.33 0.48
CA ALA A 67 -3.55 -9.88 0.41
C ALA A 67 -4.56 -8.85 -0.13
N VAL A 68 -4.50 -7.62 0.33
CA VAL A 68 -5.45 -6.59 -0.13
C VAL A 68 -5.10 -6.09 -1.53
N ALA A 69 -3.83 -6.00 -1.86
CA ALA A 69 -3.39 -5.57 -3.19
C ALA A 69 -3.81 -6.53 -4.28
N THR A 70 -3.78 -7.83 -4.00
CA THR A 70 -4.12 -8.87 -4.97
C THR A 70 -5.59 -9.29 -4.91
N GLY A 71 -6.37 -8.71 -4.03
CA GLY A 71 -7.81 -8.98 -3.97
C GLY A 71 -8.20 -10.19 -3.16
N GLN A 72 -7.28 -10.80 -2.42
CA GLN A 72 -7.60 -11.92 -1.53
C GLN A 72 -8.52 -11.51 -0.40
N ILE A 73 -8.33 -10.28 0.09
CA ILE A 73 -9.24 -9.65 1.03
C ILE A 73 -9.62 -8.28 0.50
N THR A 74 -10.76 -7.77 0.94
CA THR A 74 -11.20 -6.43 0.56
C THR A 74 -10.49 -5.38 1.42
N TRP A 75 -10.47 -4.15 0.93
CA TRP A 75 -9.98 -3.03 1.74
C TRP A 75 -10.76 -2.91 3.05
N SER A 76 -12.07 -3.09 2.99
CA SER A 76 -12.92 -3.04 4.18
C SER A 76 -12.51 -4.06 5.23
N GLN A 77 -12.23 -5.30 4.80
CA GLN A 77 -11.75 -6.35 5.69
C GLN A 77 -10.39 -6.00 6.29
N ALA A 78 -9.47 -5.53 5.45
CA ALA A 78 -8.13 -5.17 5.92
C ALA A 78 -8.20 -4.02 6.94
N ARG A 79 -8.99 -3.01 6.63
CA ARG A 79 -9.10 -1.83 7.49
C ARG A 79 -9.68 -2.17 8.86
N SER A 80 -10.55 -3.14 8.93
CA SER A 80 -11.15 -3.59 10.19
C SER A 80 -10.21 -4.44 11.03
N SER A 81 -9.10 -4.87 10.47
CA SER A 81 -8.16 -5.72 11.17
C SER A 81 -7.20 -4.89 12.02
N PRO A 82 -6.56 -5.51 13.03
CA PRO A 82 -5.55 -4.80 13.82
C PRO A 82 -4.23 -4.57 13.09
N HIS A 83 -4.10 -5.07 11.87
CA HIS A 83 -2.87 -4.96 11.08
C HIS A 83 -2.77 -3.69 10.26
N VAL A 84 -3.83 -2.88 10.22
CA VAL A 84 -3.88 -1.66 9.44
C VAL A 84 -4.11 -0.47 10.35
N HIS A 85 -3.25 0.53 10.21
CA HIS A 85 -3.33 1.78 10.96
C HIS A 85 -3.57 2.92 9.98
N VAL A 86 -4.60 3.71 10.24
CA VAL A 86 -5.06 4.75 9.34
C VAL A 86 -5.03 6.10 10.05
N SER A 87 -4.50 7.10 9.40
CA SER A 87 -4.47 8.47 9.90
C SER A 87 -4.87 9.43 8.78
N GLY A 88 -5.74 10.37 9.08
CA GLY A 88 -6.21 11.35 8.12
C GLY A 88 -7.61 11.05 7.59
N THR A 89 -8.28 12.08 7.09
CA THR A 89 -9.68 11.99 6.67
C THR A 89 -9.87 11.34 5.30
N ARG A 90 -8.79 11.29 4.50
CA ARG A 90 -8.83 10.70 3.16
C ARG A 90 -8.00 9.43 3.06
N ALA A 91 -7.69 8.82 4.16
CA ALA A 91 -6.89 7.60 4.19
C ALA A 91 -7.79 6.39 3.89
N ASP A 92 -8.19 6.26 2.65
CA ASP A 92 -9.13 5.24 2.18
C ASP A 92 -8.63 4.71 0.84
N LEU A 93 -8.37 3.41 0.77
CA LEU A 93 -7.86 2.77 -0.43
C LEU A 93 -8.96 2.06 -1.24
N SER A 94 -10.23 2.21 -0.88
CA SER A 94 -11.29 1.50 -1.57
C SER A 94 -11.37 1.80 -3.06
N ALA A 95 -11.00 3.02 -3.48
CA ALA A 95 -11.00 3.41 -4.88
C ALA A 95 -9.77 2.90 -5.65
N TYR A 96 -8.76 2.40 -4.96
CA TYR A 96 -7.47 2.05 -5.56
C TYR A 96 -7.17 0.57 -5.54
N LEU A 97 -7.93 -0.22 -4.79
CA LEU A 97 -7.67 -1.65 -4.63
C LEU A 97 -8.89 -2.48 -5.03
N PRO A 98 -8.69 -3.70 -5.51
CA PRO A 98 -7.41 -4.35 -5.76
C PRO A 98 -6.67 -3.74 -6.96
N LEU A 99 -5.38 -4.05 -7.05
CA LEU A 99 -4.58 -3.62 -8.20
C LEU A 99 -5.05 -4.36 -9.45
N ARG A 100 -4.87 -3.73 -10.62
CA ARG A 100 -5.34 -4.28 -11.88
C ARG A 100 -4.30 -5.08 -12.63
N GLU A 101 -3.07 -4.58 -12.65
CA GLU A 101 -2.04 -5.14 -13.50
C GLU A 101 -0.81 -5.51 -12.68
N TRP A 102 -0.93 -6.58 -11.99
CA TRP A 102 0.19 -7.11 -11.24
C TRP A 102 0.45 -8.57 -11.63
#